data_1ff73fa12859231f076b63451976fdcd
#
_entry.id   1ff73fa12859231f076b63451976fdcd
#
_cell.length_a   1.000
_cell.length_b   1.000
_cell.length_c   1.000
_cell.angle_alpha   90.00
_cell.angle_beta   90.00
_cell.angle_gamma   90.00
#
_symmetry.space_group_name_H-M   'P 1'
#
loop_
_entity.id
_entity.type
_entity.pdbx_description
1 polymer ?
#
loop_
_entity_poly.entity_id
_entity_poly.type
_entity_poly.pdbx_seq_one_letter_code
_entity_poly.pdbx_strand_id
1 'polypeptide(L)'
;FFSNAFFTTFHDIVYEESRSMVIRITSLPETIAMGVDGGERKIGLTPNKRVLFLTKNLDLIKQQLYDGLNLQMKDINPEDLLDDINTDVMTPAWVCFDHEPAEIAKNAYAGLKHNGLRVFNENALINGNFEVIVSGQRKGTGSSRETAAQCERWAGIRIVIAASFAPIHERNNINLGQLMGD
;
A
#
# COMPACT_ATOMS: atom_id res chain seq x y z
N PHE A 1 -27.13 11.39 1.85
CA PHE A 1 -26.40 12.40 2.66
C PHE A 1 -25.19 11.74 3.31
N PHE A 2 -24.15 11.42 2.56
CA PHE A 2 -22.80 11.23 3.09
C PHE A 2 -21.93 12.25 2.37
N SER A 3 -21.71 13.36 3.04
CA SER A 3 -20.94 14.50 2.57
C SER A 3 -19.47 14.28 2.89
N ASN A 4 -18.64 14.36 1.85
CA ASN A 4 -17.32 15.00 1.79
C ASN A 4 -16.51 15.16 3.10
N ALA A 5 -16.09 14.10 3.75
CA ALA A 5 -15.27 14.21 4.96
C ALA A 5 -14.02 13.32 4.95
N PHE A 6 -13.54 12.88 3.79
CA PHE A 6 -12.35 12.03 3.72
C PHE A 6 -11.29 12.49 2.70
N PHE A 7 -11.22 13.78 2.42
CA PHE A 7 -10.05 14.34 1.77
C PHE A 7 -9.16 14.95 2.85
N THR A 8 -8.28 14.16 3.40
CA THR A 8 -7.16 14.67 4.16
C THR A 8 -5.95 14.66 3.23
N THR A 9 -5.61 15.82 2.71
CA THR A 9 -4.30 16.06 2.08
C THR A 9 -3.24 15.85 3.16
N PHE A 10 -2.34 14.90 2.92
CA PHE A 10 -1.16 14.73 3.75
C PHE A 10 -0.21 15.90 3.47
N HIS A 11 -0.36 16.99 4.21
CA HIS A 11 0.64 18.04 4.27
C HIS A 11 1.50 17.76 5.50
N ASP A 12 2.76 17.53 5.30
CA ASP A 12 3.81 17.30 6.28
C ASP A 12 4.05 15.84 6.70
N ILE A 13 4.88 15.17 5.89
CA ILE A 13 5.70 14.06 6.40
C ILE A 13 6.89 14.72 7.09
N VAL A 14 6.83 14.84 8.41
CA VAL A 14 7.95 15.38 9.20
C VAL A 14 8.87 14.24 9.60
N TYR A 15 10.12 14.32 9.16
CA TYR A 15 11.20 13.48 9.63
C TYR A 15 11.68 13.98 11.00
N GLU A 16 11.47 13.23 12.05
CA GLU A 16 12.27 13.33 13.27
C GLU A 16 13.38 12.28 13.22
N GLU A 17 14.59 12.64 13.66
CA GLU A 17 15.82 11.84 13.61
C GLU A 17 15.80 10.50 14.39
N SER A 18 14.69 10.09 14.93
CA SER A 18 14.53 8.83 15.66
C SER A 18 13.63 7.83 14.93
N ARG A 19 14.22 7.08 14.02
CA ARG A 19 13.87 5.70 13.58
C ARG A 19 12.41 5.32 13.31
N SER A 20 11.45 6.23 13.21
CA SER A 20 10.07 5.92 12.84
C SER A 20 9.51 6.96 11.87
N MET A 21 8.88 6.48 10.81
CA MET A 21 8.09 7.33 9.93
C MET A 21 6.83 7.75 10.69
N VAL A 22 6.70 9.02 11.00
CA VAL A 22 5.50 9.59 11.63
C VAL A 22 4.69 10.29 10.54
N ILE A 23 3.49 9.81 10.29
CA ILE A 23 2.51 10.48 9.43
C ILE A 23 1.67 11.36 10.35
N ARG A 24 1.77 12.68 10.18
CA ARG A 24 0.94 13.62 10.93
C ARG A 24 -0.36 13.86 10.17
N ILE A 25 -1.49 13.39 10.72
CA ILE A 25 -2.81 13.67 10.19
C ILE A 25 -3.42 14.82 11.01
N THR A 26 -3.67 15.94 10.34
CA THR A 26 -4.14 17.18 11.00
C THR A 26 -5.63 17.20 11.30
N SER A 27 -6.44 16.27 10.73
CA SER A 27 -7.85 16.13 11.07
C SER A 27 -8.36 14.71 10.83
N LEU A 28 -8.55 13.94 11.91
CA LEU A 28 -9.31 12.69 11.88
C LEU A 28 -10.60 12.85 12.69
N PRO A 29 -11.70 12.23 12.27
CA PRO A 29 -12.87 12.12 13.13
C PRO A 29 -12.50 11.35 14.41
N GLU A 30 -13.11 11.71 15.52
CA GLU A 30 -12.82 11.20 16.88
C GLU A 30 -12.89 9.67 17.05
N THR A 31 -13.40 8.95 16.08
CA THR A 31 -13.63 7.50 16.11
C THR A 31 -12.40 6.66 15.74
N ILE A 32 -11.31 7.26 15.30
CA ILE A 32 -10.04 6.55 15.09
C ILE A 32 -9.04 6.99 16.16
N ALA A 33 -9.29 6.58 17.40
CA ALA A 33 -8.35 6.76 18.49
C ALA A 33 -7.25 5.69 18.40
N MET A 34 -6.17 5.99 17.77
CA MET A 34 -4.93 5.23 17.88
C MET A 34 -3.98 6.03 18.77
N GLY A 35 -3.79 5.54 20.01
CA GLY A 35 -2.78 5.98 20.98
C GLY A 35 -2.62 7.49 21.16
N VAL A 36 -3.06 8.01 22.28
CA VAL A 36 -2.76 9.39 22.71
C VAL A 36 -1.55 9.34 23.61
N ASP A 37 -0.42 9.84 23.14
CA ASP A 37 0.71 10.20 24.02
C ASP A 37 0.94 11.70 23.88
N GLY A 38 0.81 12.42 25.00
CA GLY A 38 1.11 13.84 25.07
C GLY A 38 0.24 14.81 24.26
N GLY A 39 -0.99 14.45 23.87
CA GLY A 39 -1.93 15.35 23.17
C GLY A 39 -1.74 15.44 21.66
N GLU A 40 -0.75 14.82 21.08
CA GLU A 40 -0.58 14.67 19.63
C GLU A 40 -1.10 13.32 19.16
N ARG A 41 -1.98 13.34 18.14
CA ARG A 41 -2.41 12.12 17.46
C ARG A 41 -1.31 11.69 16.51
N LYS A 42 -0.63 10.60 16.82
CA LYS A 42 0.41 10.02 15.96
C LYS A 42 -0.13 8.78 15.27
N ILE A 43 0.04 8.69 13.96
CA ILE A 43 -0.15 7.46 13.22
C ILE A 43 1.23 6.86 13.00
N GLY A 44 1.41 5.64 13.46
CA GLY A 44 2.63 4.87 13.23
C GLY A 44 2.30 3.47 12.73
N LEU A 45 3.31 2.76 12.30
CA LEU A 45 3.17 1.35 11.99
C LEU A 45 2.82 0.58 13.27
N THR A 46 1.97 -0.43 13.12
CA THR A 46 1.78 -1.43 14.16
C THR A 46 3.14 -2.08 14.49
N PRO A 47 3.45 -2.38 15.75
CA PRO A 47 4.72 -3.02 16.09
C PRO A 47 5.03 -4.24 15.21
N ASN A 48 6.27 -4.32 14.74
CA ASN A 48 6.76 -5.36 13.82
C ASN A 48 6.17 -5.36 12.40
N LYS A 49 5.35 -4.38 12.04
CA LYS A 49 4.91 -4.19 10.65
C LYS A 49 5.98 -3.49 9.82
N ARG A 50 5.92 -3.70 8.51
CA ARG A 50 6.93 -3.24 7.55
C ARG A 50 6.32 -2.38 6.47
N VAL A 51 7.17 -1.60 5.81
CA VAL A 51 6.84 -0.86 4.58
C VAL A 51 7.38 -1.65 3.38
N LEU A 52 6.56 -1.83 2.36
CA LEU A 52 6.97 -2.41 1.08
C LEU A 52 7.14 -1.29 0.05
N PHE A 53 8.33 -1.18 -0.50
CA PHE A 53 8.61 -0.28 -1.62
C PHE A 53 8.54 -1.07 -2.93
N LEU A 54 7.60 -0.70 -3.80
CA LEU A 54 7.49 -1.26 -5.14
C LEU A 54 8.46 -0.49 -6.05
N THR A 55 9.60 -1.09 -6.34
CA THR A 55 10.69 -0.48 -7.09
C THR A 55 10.80 -1.04 -8.50
N LYS A 56 11.38 -0.26 -9.42
CA LYS A 56 11.71 -0.70 -10.79
C LYS A 56 12.73 -1.85 -10.77
N ASN A 57 13.60 -1.89 -9.77
CA ASN A 57 14.46 -3.04 -9.51
C ASN A 57 13.66 -4.13 -8.79
N LEU A 58 13.17 -5.11 -9.55
CA LEU A 58 12.33 -6.20 -9.05
C LEU A 58 13.06 -7.15 -8.08
N ASP A 59 14.39 -7.19 -8.10
CA ASP A 59 15.15 -7.99 -7.15
C ASP A 59 15.13 -7.36 -5.75
N LEU A 60 15.06 -6.04 -5.63
CA LEU A 60 14.82 -5.37 -4.35
C LEU A 60 13.45 -5.70 -3.77
N ILE A 61 12.43 -5.85 -4.63
CA ILE A 61 11.10 -6.29 -4.18
C ILE A 61 11.21 -7.72 -3.62
N LYS A 62 11.87 -8.64 -4.32
CA LYS A 62 12.05 -10.02 -3.85
C LYS A 62 12.80 -10.08 -2.52
N GLN A 63 13.87 -9.30 -2.37
CA GLN A 63 14.62 -9.22 -1.12
C GLN A 63 13.75 -8.72 0.05
N GLN A 64 12.87 -7.74 -0.20
CA GLN A 64 11.90 -7.30 0.81
C GLN A 64 10.90 -8.41 1.16
N LEU A 65 10.42 -9.16 0.16
CA LEU A 65 9.41 -10.21 0.36
C LEU A 65 9.97 -11.46 1.06
N TYR A 66 11.18 -11.89 0.69
CA TYR A 66 11.68 -13.22 1.01
C TYR A 66 12.94 -13.23 1.89
N ASP A 67 13.80 -12.21 1.77
CA ASP A 67 15.10 -12.16 2.44
C ASP A 67 15.10 -11.23 3.67
N GLY A 68 13.93 -10.65 3.99
CA GLY A 68 13.79 -9.78 5.16
C GLY A 68 14.40 -8.38 5.01
N LEU A 69 14.79 -7.97 3.79
CA LEU A 69 15.31 -6.63 3.53
C LEU A 69 14.27 -5.59 3.95
N ASN A 70 14.63 -4.70 4.86
CA ASN A 70 13.79 -3.63 5.37
C ASN A 70 14.33 -2.27 4.91
N LEU A 71 13.79 -1.77 3.82
CA LEU A 71 14.14 -0.46 3.26
C LEU A 71 13.46 0.67 4.03
N GLN A 72 14.12 1.82 4.06
CA GLN A 72 13.61 3.08 4.57
C GLN A 72 13.51 4.10 3.45
N MET A 73 12.72 5.16 3.62
CA MET A 73 12.58 6.23 2.61
C MET A 73 13.92 6.81 2.14
N LYS A 74 14.89 6.94 3.04
CA LYS A 74 16.23 7.44 2.69
C LYS A 74 17.03 6.52 1.76
N ASP A 75 16.64 5.25 1.65
CA ASP A 75 17.31 4.23 0.85
C ASP A 75 16.72 4.16 -0.57
N ILE A 76 15.67 4.93 -0.87
CA ILE A 76 14.93 4.90 -2.12
C ILE A 76 14.83 6.31 -2.71
N ASN A 77 15.22 6.45 -3.97
CA ASN A 77 14.88 7.65 -4.73
C ASN A 77 13.45 7.51 -5.28
N PRO A 78 12.64 8.58 -5.28
CA PRO A 78 11.29 8.53 -5.84
C PRO A 78 11.25 8.03 -7.31
N GLU A 79 12.30 8.33 -8.08
CA GLU A 79 12.44 7.90 -9.48
C GLU A 79 12.63 6.39 -9.64
N ASP A 80 13.07 5.69 -8.59
CA ASP A 80 13.26 4.24 -8.58
C ASP A 80 11.97 3.48 -8.25
N LEU A 81 10.90 4.19 -7.86
CA LEU A 81 9.61 3.59 -7.60
C LEU A 81 8.93 3.16 -8.89
N LEU A 82 8.22 2.05 -8.83
CA LEU A 82 7.49 1.47 -9.96
C LEU A 82 6.26 2.31 -10.28
N ASP A 83 6.22 2.82 -11.50
CA ASP A 83 5.09 3.56 -12.06
C ASP A 83 4.10 2.61 -12.76
N ASP A 84 2.91 3.13 -13.09
CA ASP A 84 1.91 2.47 -13.94
C ASP A 84 1.52 1.06 -13.46
N ILE A 85 1.48 0.85 -12.16
CA ILE A 85 1.00 -0.41 -11.61
C ILE A 85 -0.47 -0.53 -11.94
N ASN A 86 -0.78 -1.32 -12.98
CA ASN A 86 -2.14 -1.52 -13.42
C ASN A 86 -2.84 -2.65 -12.65
N THR A 87 -4.15 -2.72 -12.78
CA THR A 87 -4.98 -3.71 -12.08
C THR A 87 -4.70 -5.15 -12.51
N ASP A 88 -4.20 -5.39 -13.73
CA ASP A 88 -3.78 -6.74 -14.16
C ASP A 88 -2.48 -7.19 -13.49
N VAL A 89 -1.60 -6.25 -13.15
CA VAL A 89 -0.41 -6.53 -12.33
C VAL A 89 -0.83 -6.91 -10.90
N MET A 90 -1.80 -6.19 -10.33
CA MET A 90 -2.25 -6.42 -8.97
C MET A 90 -3.08 -7.70 -8.85
N THR A 91 -4.13 -7.81 -9.67
CA THR A 91 -5.05 -8.96 -9.70
C THR A 91 -5.36 -9.33 -11.15
N PRO A 92 -4.61 -10.28 -11.77
CA PRO A 92 -4.93 -10.79 -13.10
C PRO A 92 -6.37 -11.31 -13.18
N ALA A 93 -6.93 -11.37 -14.39
CA ALA A 93 -8.33 -11.71 -14.61
C ALA A 93 -8.80 -12.98 -13.87
N TRP A 94 -7.97 -14.00 -13.80
CA TRP A 94 -8.32 -15.25 -13.10
C TRP A 94 -8.47 -15.06 -11.57
N VAL A 95 -7.80 -14.09 -10.94
CA VAL A 95 -8.00 -13.73 -9.52
C VAL A 95 -9.34 -13.04 -9.31
N CYS A 96 -9.83 -12.30 -10.33
CA CYS A 96 -11.07 -11.56 -10.22
C CYS A 96 -12.33 -12.45 -10.19
N PHE A 97 -12.19 -13.73 -10.46
CA PHE A 97 -13.29 -14.71 -10.32
C PHE A 97 -13.43 -15.23 -8.88
N ASP A 98 -12.43 -15.02 -8.04
CA ASP A 98 -12.52 -15.36 -6.64
C ASP A 98 -13.38 -14.33 -5.90
N HIS A 99 -14.14 -14.81 -4.92
CA HIS A 99 -14.99 -13.99 -4.06
C HIS A 99 -14.52 -14.04 -2.59
N GLU A 100 -13.66 -15.00 -2.27
CA GLU A 100 -13.13 -15.17 -0.93
C GLU A 100 -11.96 -14.23 -0.67
N PRO A 101 -12.04 -13.38 0.38
CA PRO A 101 -10.98 -12.43 0.73
C PRO A 101 -9.59 -13.05 0.82
N ALA A 102 -9.52 -14.26 1.41
CA ALA A 102 -8.25 -14.97 1.58
C ALA A 102 -7.61 -15.35 0.23
N GLU A 103 -8.41 -15.82 -0.74
CA GLU A 103 -7.89 -16.22 -2.05
C GLU A 103 -7.44 -14.99 -2.88
N ILE A 104 -8.17 -13.88 -2.79
CA ILE A 104 -7.77 -12.63 -3.44
C ILE A 104 -6.48 -12.10 -2.83
N ALA A 105 -6.37 -12.05 -1.50
CA ALA A 105 -5.17 -11.60 -0.79
C ALA A 105 -3.95 -12.50 -1.06
N LYS A 106 -4.16 -13.82 -1.12
CA LYS A 106 -3.14 -14.83 -1.43
C LYS A 106 -2.44 -14.55 -2.75
N ASN A 107 -3.18 -14.05 -3.73
CA ASN A 107 -2.73 -13.82 -5.10
C ASN A 107 -2.43 -12.34 -5.40
N ALA A 108 -2.25 -11.52 -4.38
CA ALA A 108 -1.87 -10.12 -4.55
C ALA A 108 -0.60 -9.99 -5.40
N TYR A 109 -0.63 -9.11 -6.39
CA TYR A 109 0.45 -8.85 -7.34
C TYR A 109 0.88 -10.05 -8.19
N ALA A 110 0.00 -11.04 -8.37
CA ALA A 110 0.29 -12.25 -9.17
C ALA A 110 0.63 -11.94 -10.63
N GLY A 111 0.26 -10.77 -11.14
CA GLY A 111 0.58 -10.30 -12.48
C GLY A 111 1.98 -9.70 -12.62
N LEU A 112 2.67 -9.37 -11.52
CA LEU A 112 4.03 -8.83 -11.59
C LEU A 112 5.03 -9.97 -11.84
N LYS A 113 5.68 -9.92 -13.01
CA LYS A 113 6.60 -10.97 -13.45
C LYS A 113 7.97 -10.41 -13.79
N HIS A 114 9.00 -11.21 -13.49
CA HIS A 114 10.37 -10.99 -13.90
C HIS A 114 10.86 -12.24 -14.63
N ASN A 115 11.27 -12.11 -15.89
CA ASN A 115 11.69 -13.22 -16.75
C ASN A 115 10.65 -14.37 -16.81
N GLY A 116 9.35 -14.02 -16.88
CA GLY A 116 8.25 -14.97 -16.94
C GLY A 116 7.83 -15.57 -15.59
N LEU A 117 8.60 -15.38 -14.53
CA LEU A 117 8.30 -15.87 -13.19
C LEU A 117 7.62 -14.80 -12.34
N ARG A 118 6.71 -15.20 -11.44
CA ARG A 118 6.08 -14.28 -10.51
C ARG A 118 7.12 -13.67 -9.57
N VAL A 119 7.01 -12.38 -9.33
CA VAL A 119 7.76 -11.68 -8.27
C VAL A 119 7.11 -11.94 -6.92
N PHE A 120 5.77 -11.94 -6.87
CA PHE A 120 4.98 -12.27 -5.70
C PHE A 120 4.44 -13.69 -5.83
N ASN A 121 4.99 -14.61 -5.05
CA ASN A 121 4.42 -15.95 -4.88
C ASN A 121 3.12 -15.88 -4.06
N GLU A 122 2.36 -16.97 -4.01
CA GLU A 122 1.18 -17.05 -3.15
C GLU A 122 1.52 -16.69 -1.70
N ASN A 123 0.66 -15.89 -1.10
CA ASN A 123 0.80 -15.35 0.26
C ASN A 123 2.03 -14.45 0.50
N ALA A 124 2.80 -14.07 -0.52
CA ALA A 124 4.02 -13.29 -0.32
C ALA A 124 3.77 -11.96 0.40
N LEU A 125 2.70 -11.25 0.03
CA LEU A 125 2.35 -9.99 0.66
C LEU A 125 1.90 -10.19 2.13
N ILE A 126 1.13 -11.24 2.40
CA ILE A 126 0.66 -11.61 3.74
C ILE A 126 1.85 -11.98 4.63
N ASN A 127 2.71 -12.89 4.15
CA ASN A 127 3.86 -13.41 4.90
C ASN A 127 4.94 -12.35 5.13
N GLY A 128 5.04 -11.36 4.24
CA GLY A 128 5.98 -10.26 4.38
C GLY A 128 5.67 -9.28 5.51
N ASN A 129 4.50 -9.41 6.13
CA ASN A 129 4.06 -8.63 7.28
C ASN A 129 4.06 -7.11 7.06
N PHE A 130 3.70 -6.70 5.84
CA PHE A 130 3.63 -5.30 5.46
C PHE A 130 2.30 -4.66 5.89
N GLU A 131 2.35 -3.38 6.25
CA GLU A 131 1.17 -2.56 6.56
C GLU A 131 1.04 -1.35 5.63
N VAL A 132 2.16 -0.96 5.00
CA VAL A 132 2.24 0.17 4.05
C VAL A 132 2.85 -0.30 2.75
N ILE A 133 2.30 0.16 1.63
CA ILE A 133 2.89 0.03 0.29
C ILE A 133 3.21 1.42 -0.24
N VAL A 134 4.40 1.56 -0.81
CA VAL A 134 4.86 2.78 -1.49
C VAL A 134 5.16 2.46 -2.94
N SER A 135 4.66 3.28 -3.86
CA SER A 135 4.86 3.14 -5.31
C SER A 135 4.98 4.50 -6.01
N GLY A 136 5.29 4.49 -7.28
CA GLY A 136 5.43 5.68 -8.10
C GLY A 136 4.09 6.21 -8.63
N GLN A 137 4.09 6.73 -9.84
CA GLN A 137 2.95 7.41 -10.44
C GLN A 137 1.89 6.43 -10.99
N ARG A 138 0.65 6.89 -11.04
CA ARG A 138 -0.49 6.27 -11.71
C ARG A 138 -0.79 4.83 -11.26
N LYS A 139 -0.78 4.61 -9.94
CA LYS A 139 -1.16 3.32 -9.37
C LYS A 139 -2.64 3.01 -9.62
N GLY A 140 -2.93 1.78 -10.01
CA GLY A 140 -4.29 1.28 -10.22
C GLY A 140 -4.90 1.62 -11.59
N THR A 141 -4.07 1.92 -12.59
CA THR A 141 -4.52 2.11 -13.99
C THR A 141 -5.09 0.81 -14.58
N GLY A 142 -5.70 0.90 -15.75
CA GLY A 142 -6.29 -0.25 -16.44
C GLY A 142 -7.78 -0.39 -16.17
N SER A 143 -8.29 -1.62 -16.14
CA SER A 143 -9.72 -1.86 -15.93
C SER A 143 -10.11 -1.59 -14.48
N SER A 144 -11.35 -1.13 -14.29
CA SER A 144 -11.91 -0.88 -12.97
C SER A 144 -12.14 -2.20 -12.22
N ARG A 145 -11.20 -2.58 -11.37
CA ARG A 145 -11.28 -3.81 -10.55
C ARG A 145 -11.20 -3.46 -9.08
N GLU A 146 -12.28 -3.68 -8.37
CA GLU A 146 -12.30 -3.55 -6.92
C GLU A 146 -11.33 -4.55 -6.26
N THR A 147 -11.20 -5.76 -6.83
CA THR A 147 -10.27 -6.80 -6.38
C THR A 147 -8.82 -6.30 -6.29
N ALA A 148 -8.42 -5.32 -7.11
CA ALA A 148 -7.08 -4.73 -7.04
C ALA A 148 -6.84 -3.99 -5.72
N ALA A 149 -7.83 -3.28 -5.19
CA ALA A 149 -7.74 -2.65 -3.87
C ALA A 149 -7.95 -3.71 -2.76
N GLN A 150 -8.86 -4.65 -2.98
CA GLN A 150 -9.16 -5.72 -2.03
C GLN A 150 -7.95 -6.61 -1.76
N CYS A 151 -7.14 -6.94 -2.76
CA CYS A 151 -5.97 -7.81 -2.58
C CYS A 151 -4.96 -7.22 -1.60
N GLU A 152 -4.73 -5.92 -1.64
CA GLU A 152 -3.88 -5.21 -0.69
C GLU A 152 -4.53 -5.14 0.69
N ARG A 153 -5.79 -4.71 0.73
CA ARG A 153 -6.54 -4.52 1.98
C ARG A 153 -6.63 -5.82 2.78
N TRP A 154 -6.94 -6.92 2.14
CA TRP A 154 -7.08 -8.21 2.80
C TRP A 154 -5.76 -8.91 3.07
N ALA A 155 -4.68 -8.54 2.36
CA ALA A 155 -3.32 -8.95 2.72
C ALA A 155 -2.75 -8.20 3.94
N GLY A 156 -3.49 -7.24 4.51
CA GLY A 156 -3.10 -6.51 5.72
C GLY A 156 -2.55 -5.11 5.47
N ILE A 157 -2.56 -4.64 4.23
CA ILE A 157 -2.14 -3.28 3.90
C ILE A 157 -3.23 -2.29 4.35
N ARG A 158 -2.84 -1.31 5.13
CA ARG A 158 -3.73 -0.27 5.65
C ARG A 158 -3.47 1.09 5.02
N ILE A 159 -2.24 1.33 4.57
CA ILE A 159 -1.83 2.59 3.99
C ILE A 159 -1.20 2.32 2.62
N VAL A 160 -1.66 3.04 1.62
CA VAL A 160 -1.13 3.00 0.26
C VAL A 160 -0.64 4.38 -0.12
N ILE A 161 0.65 4.50 -0.44
CA ILE A 161 1.28 5.75 -0.83
C ILE A 161 1.72 5.61 -2.29
N ALA A 162 1.38 6.61 -3.10
CA ALA A 162 1.82 6.69 -4.49
C ALA A 162 1.88 8.15 -4.92
N ALA A 163 2.77 8.47 -5.86
CA ALA A 163 2.86 9.83 -6.39
C ALA A 163 1.56 10.27 -7.12
N SER A 164 0.73 9.34 -7.57
CA SER A 164 -0.64 9.57 -8.03
C SER A 164 -1.40 8.25 -8.19
N PHE A 165 -2.73 8.33 -8.22
CA PHE A 165 -3.64 7.19 -8.36
C PHE A 165 -4.56 7.34 -9.56
N ALA A 166 -4.98 6.21 -10.14
CA ALA A 166 -6.11 6.19 -11.04
C ALA A 166 -7.41 6.46 -10.23
N PRO A 167 -8.30 7.36 -10.68
CA PRO A 167 -9.42 7.85 -9.87
C PRO A 167 -10.37 6.75 -9.36
N ILE A 168 -10.59 5.70 -10.15
CA ILE A 168 -11.46 4.60 -9.73
C ILE A 168 -10.78 3.75 -8.67
N HIS A 169 -9.49 3.48 -8.83
CA HIS A 169 -8.71 2.73 -7.85
C HIS A 169 -8.62 3.47 -6.51
N GLU A 170 -8.42 4.78 -6.55
CA GLU A 170 -8.46 5.65 -5.38
C GLU A 170 -9.80 5.51 -4.64
N ARG A 171 -10.91 5.64 -5.37
CA ARG A 171 -12.26 5.48 -4.79
C ARG A 171 -12.46 4.10 -4.17
N ASN A 172 -12.00 3.04 -4.81
CA ASN A 172 -12.10 1.68 -4.28
C ASN A 172 -11.31 1.53 -2.97
N ASN A 173 -10.11 2.08 -2.89
CA ASN A 173 -9.32 2.06 -1.66
C ASN A 173 -10.03 2.81 -0.52
N ILE A 174 -10.58 4.00 -0.80
CA ILE A 174 -11.35 4.79 0.18
C ILE A 174 -12.55 4.00 0.68
N ASN A 175 -13.31 3.35 -0.22
CA ASN A 175 -14.47 2.54 0.12
C ASN A 175 -14.11 1.35 1.03
N LEU A 176 -12.91 0.79 0.87
CA LEU A 176 -12.39 -0.31 1.69
C LEU A 176 -11.75 0.17 3.00
N GLY A 177 -11.73 1.47 3.24
CA GLY A 177 -11.13 2.05 4.45
C GLY A 177 -9.61 1.97 4.47
N GLN A 178 -8.95 1.95 3.30
CA GLN A 178 -7.50 2.13 3.21
C GLN A 178 -7.16 3.62 3.23
N LEU A 179 -6.15 3.98 4.02
CA LEU A 179 -5.59 5.32 3.99
C LEU A 179 -4.72 5.47 2.74
N MET A 180 -4.83 6.61 2.10
CA MET A 180 -4.07 6.93 0.90
C MET A 180 -3.26 8.19 1.10
N GLY A 181 -2.05 8.23 0.53
CA GLY A 181 -1.15 9.37 0.55
C GLY A 181 -0.47 9.58 -0.80
N ASP A 182 -0.24 10.82 -1.17
CA ASP A 182 0.48 11.30 -2.35
C ASP A 182 1.55 12.34 -1.96
#